data_278242cf86c275d74f659d08b4867f94
#
_entry.id   278242cf86c275d74f659d08b4867f94
#
_cell.length_a   1.000
_cell.length_b   1.000
_cell.length_c   1.000
_cell.angle_alpha   90.00
_cell.angle_beta   90.00
_cell.angle_gamma   90.00
#
_symmetry.space_group_name_H-M   'P 1'
#
loop_
_entity.id
_entity.type
_entity.pdbx_description
1 polymer ?
#
loop_
_entity_poly.entity_id
_entity_poly.type
_entity_poly.pdbx_seq_one_letter_code
_entity_poly.pdbx_strand_id
1 'polypeptide(L)'
;MTKEELLKKAYVERDISWMYFNHRILQEAEKEYVPLLERLSFLGIYSNNLDEFFRVRVASLNRMLNQKLDKDTEQQIKKSLKAINKLNESYSKEYTEAVDTVFRELEVHKVRLLNEDQLNDEQKEFLTQFFYDKLNGSVNPIWLNEIDDLSTLEDNRIYLAVEKAEDDKKNLQHKLDSSHS
;
A
#
# COMPACT_ATOMS: atom_id res chain seq x y z
N MET A 1 -38.88 -7.10 -22.36
CA MET A 1 -37.42 -6.97 -22.20
C MET A 1 -36.79 -7.92 -23.22
N THR A 2 -36.04 -7.39 -24.17
CA THR A 2 -35.38 -8.19 -25.24
C THR A 2 -34.21 -8.98 -24.67
N LYS A 3 -33.80 -10.05 -25.41
CA LYS A 3 -32.57 -10.82 -25.05
C LYS A 3 -31.34 -9.92 -24.96
N GLU A 4 -31.27 -8.87 -25.77
CA GLU A 4 -30.19 -7.90 -25.81
C GLU A 4 -30.20 -6.96 -24.59
N GLU A 5 -31.37 -6.55 -24.12
CA GLU A 5 -31.53 -5.78 -22.87
C GLU A 5 -31.18 -6.63 -21.63
N LEU A 6 -31.50 -7.94 -21.64
CA LEU A 6 -31.10 -8.87 -20.59
C LEU A 6 -29.60 -9.07 -20.54
N LEU A 7 -28.94 -9.24 -21.71
CA LEU A 7 -27.50 -9.38 -21.80
C LEU A 7 -26.78 -8.09 -21.36
N LYS A 8 -27.28 -6.91 -21.72
CA LYS A 8 -26.71 -5.64 -21.23
C LYS A 8 -26.86 -5.46 -19.73
N LYS A 9 -27.93 -5.95 -19.11
CA LYS A 9 -28.10 -5.94 -17.65
C LYS A 9 -27.26 -6.98 -16.92
N ALA A 10 -27.00 -8.12 -17.55
CA ALA A 10 -26.20 -9.19 -16.99
C ALA A 10 -24.68 -8.99 -17.19
N TYR A 11 -24.29 -8.12 -18.15
CA TYR A 11 -22.89 -7.84 -18.40
C TYR A 11 -22.34 -6.86 -17.38
N VAL A 12 -21.38 -7.34 -16.60
CA VAL A 12 -20.55 -6.49 -15.74
C VAL A 12 -19.25 -6.20 -16.48
N GLU A 13 -18.89 -4.93 -16.56
CA GLU A 13 -17.63 -4.49 -17.16
C GLU A 13 -16.47 -5.20 -16.47
N ARG A 14 -15.44 -5.60 -17.28
CA ARG A 14 -14.35 -6.47 -16.83
C ARG A 14 -13.62 -5.93 -15.59
N ASP A 15 -13.32 -4.64 -15.57
CA ASP A 15 -12.55 -4.04 -14.48
C ASP A 15 -13.38 -3.94 -13.19
N ILE A 16 -14.69 -3.72 -13.31
CA ILE A 16 -15.63 -3.78 -12.20
C ILE A 16 -15.79 -5.22 -11.69
N SER A 17 -15.88 -6.18 -12.60
CA SER A 17 -15.91 -7.61 -12.26
C SER A 17 -14.67 -8.04 -11.50
N TRP A 18 -13.51 -7.49 -11.86
CA TRP A 18 -12.25 -7.75 -11.18
C TRP A 18 -12.28 -7.20 -9.74
N MET A 19 -12.82 -6.01 -9.51
CA MET A 19 -13.00 -5.45 -8.17
C MET A 19 -13.87 -6.35 -7.28
N TYR A 20 -14.96 -6.89 -7.83
CA TYR A 20 -15.80 -7.86 -7.11
C TYR A 20 -15.07 -9.17 -6.83
N PHE A 21 -14.24 -9.64 -7.75
CA PHE A 21 -13.42 -10.83 -7.53
C PHE A 21 -12.44 -10.62 -6.37
N ASN A 22 -11.69 -9.52 -6.38
CA ASN A 22 -10.73 -9.23 -5.32
C ASN A 22 -11.44 -9.02 -3.95
N HIS A 23 -12.63 -8.40 -3.94
CA HIS A 23 -13.44 -8.25 -2.73
C HIS A 23 -13.80 -9.60 -2.08
N ARG A 24 -13.99 -10.68 -2.84
CA ARG A 24 -14.23 -12.00 -2.28
C ARG A 24 -13.06 -12.52 -1.44
N ILE A 25 -11.83 -12.12 -1.77
CA ILE A 25 -10.64 -12.44 -0.98
C ILE A 25 -10.70 -11.73 0.37
N LEU A 26 -11.12 -10.46 0.38
CA LEU A 26 -11.36 -9.72 1.62
C LEU A 26 -12.45 -10.40 2.47
N GLN A 27 -13.57 -10.74 1.86
CA GLN A 27 -14.65 -11.46 2.53
C GLN A 27 -14.21 -12.81 3.12
N GLU A 28 -13.21 -13.48 2.53
CA GLU A 28 -12.65 -14.70 3.10
C GLU A 28 -11.84 -14.41 4.37
N ALA A 29 -11.12 -13.28 4.41
CA ALA A 29 -10.40 -12.83 5.59
C ALA A 29 -11.32 -12.45 6.77
N GLU A 30 -12.58 -12.09 6.51
CA GLU A 30 -13.55 -11.69 7.53
C GLU A 30 -14.22 -12.89 8.23
N LYS A 31 -14.10 -14.09 7.66
CA LYS A 31 -14.79 -15.28 8.19
C LYS A 31 -14.11 -15.84 9.43
N GLU A 32 -14.84 -15.93 10.53
CA GLU A 32 -14.32 -16.41 11.82
C GLU A 32 -13.86 -17.87 11.80
N TYR A 33 -14.42 -18.71 10.91
CA TYR A 33 -14.02 -20.12 10.80
C TYR A 33 -12.69 -20.31 10.04
N VAL A 34 -12.19 -19.27 9.37
CA VAL A 34 -10.88 -19.29 8.72
C VAL A 34 -9.80 -19.09 9.78
N PRO A 35 -8.75 -19.91 9.81
CA PRO A 35 -7.65 -19.75 10.76
C PRO A 35 -7.03 -18.35 10.72
N LEU A 36 -6.70 -17.79 11.88
CA LEU A 36 -6.30 -16.39 12.03
C LEU A 36 -5.11 -15.99 11.14
N LEU A 37 -4.09 -16.84 11.02
CA LEU A 37 -2.92 -16.56 10.16
C LEU A 37 -3.28 -16.65 8.66
N GLU A 38 -4.27 -17.47 8.31
CA GLU A 38 -4.79 -17.53 6.94
C GLU A 38 -5.59 -16.27 6.61
N ARG A 39 -6.37 -15.75 7.56
CA ARG A 39 -7.06 -14.46 7.40
C ARG A 39 -6.06 -13.34 7.16
N LEU A 40 -4.95 -13.29 7.91
CA LEU A 40 -3.87 -12.34 7.69
C LEU A 40 -3.26 -12.48 6.28
N SER A 41 -3.08 -13.72 5.80
CA SER A 41 -2.59 -14.00 4.45
C SER A 41 -3.56 -13.51 3.38
N PHE A 42 -4.88 -13.70 3.55
CA PHE A 42 -5.89 -13.18 2.62
C PHE A 42 -5.90 -11.66 2.57
N LEU A 43 -5.72 -10.97 3.71
CA LEU A 43 -5.57 -9.51 3.74
C LEU A 43 -4.34 -9.05 2.91
N GLY A 44 -3.22 -9.75 3.04
CA GLY A 44 -2.02 -9.49 2.23
C GLY A 44 -2.25 -9.71 0.73
N ILE A 45 -2.91 -10.82 0.36
CA ILE A 45 -3.26 -11.13 -1.04
C ILE A 45 -4.20 -10.06 -1.61
N TYR A 46 -5.23 -9.66 -0.87
CA TYR A 46 -6.15 -8.61 -1.29
C TYR A 46 -5.42 -7.29 -1.58
N SER A 47 -4.54 -6.87 -0.67
CA SER A 47 -3.76 -5.63 -0.79
C SER A 47 -2.81 -5.66 -2.00
N ASN A 48 -2.05 -6.74 -2.16
CA ASN A 48 -1.13 -6.90 -3.29
C ASN A 48 -1.85 -6.90 -4.64
N ASN A 49 -2.98 -7.61 -4.74
CA ASN A 49 -3.78 -7.63 -5.94
C ASN A 49 -4.32 -6.24 -6.29
N LEU A 50 -4.77 -5.50 -5.28
CA LEU A 50 -5.30 -4.15 -5.47
C LEU A 50 -4.20 -3.18 -5.94
N ASP A 51 -3.01 -3.23 -5.34
CA ASP A 51 -1.86 -2.43 -5.75
C ASP A 51 -1.51 -2.68 -7.23
N GLU A 52 -1.40 -3.95 -7.62
CA GLU A 52 -1.09 -4.31 -9.01
C GLU A 52 -2.18 -3.86 -9.99
N PHE A 53 -3.45 -3.98 -9.61
CA PHE A 53 -4.56 -3.51 -10.43
C PHE A 53 -4.50 -1.99 -10.65
N PHE A 54 -4.24 -1.21 -9.62
CA PHE A 54 -4.11 0.24 -9.75
C PHE A 54 -2.88 0.62 -10.56
N ARG A 55 -1.74 -0.01 -10.31
CA ARG A 55 -0.48 0.26 -11.00
C ARG A 55 -0.54 -0.06 -12.50
N VAL A 56 -1.20 -1.14 -12.87
CA VAL A 56 -1.24 -1.59 -14.27
C VAL A 56 -2.51 -1.10 -14.95
N ARG A 57 -3.68 -1.46 -14.39
CA ARG A 57 -4.94 -1.27 -15.12
C ARG A 57 -5.48 0.14 -15.00
N VAL A 58 -5.57 0.69 -13.80
CA VAL A 58 -6.04 2.06 -13.57
C VAL A 58 -5.08 3.07 -14.20
N ALA A 59 -3.78 2.86 -14.07
CA ALA A 59 -2.77 3.68 -14.76
C ALA A 59 -2.90 3.63 -16.28
N SER A 60 -3.22 2.45 -16.85
CA SER A 60 -3.48 2.32 -18.29
C SER A 60 -4.71 3.10 -18.73
N LEU A 61 -5.82 3.02 -17.98
CA LEU A 61 -7.05 3.78 -18.26
C LEU A 61 -6.79 5.29 -18.20
N ASN A 62 -6.03 5.76 -17.22
CA ASN A 62 -5.65 7.17 -17.10
C ASN A 62 -4.76 7.63 -18.27
N ARG A 63 -3.80 6.79 -18.72
CA ARG A 63 -2.99 7.10 -19.89
C ARG A 63 -3.81 7.19 -21.18
N MET A 64 -4.82 6.34 -21.33
CA MET A 64 -5.74 6.41 -22.48
C MET A 64 -6.49 7.73 -22.53
N LEU A 65 -6.92 8.28 -21.38
CA LEU A 65 -7.59 9.59 -21.30
C LEU A 65 -6.71 10.75 -21.75
N ASN A 66 -5.41 10.61 -21.72
CA ASN A 66 -4.45 11.62 -22.19
C ASN A 66 -4.22 11.54 -23.71
N GLN A 67 -4.85 10.58 -24.40
CA GLN A 67 -4.79 10.43 -25.85
C GLN A 67 -6.03 11.01 -26.53
N LYS A 68 -5.94 11.21 -27.85
CA LYS A 68 -7.08 11.65 -28.64
C LYS A 68 -8.07 10.48 -28.79
N LEU A 69 -9.13 10.50 -28.02
CA LEU A 69 -10.21 9.51 -28.04
C LEU A 69 -11.49 10.10 -28.67
N ASP A 70 -12.37 9.23 -29.17
CA ASP A 70 -13.74 9.61 -29.42
C ASP A 70 -14.50 9.85 -28.09
N LYS A 71 -15.56 10.67 -28.16
CA LYS A 71 -16.30 11.08 -26.95
C LYS A 71 -16.93 9.92 -26.19
N ASP A 72 -17.38 8.90 -26.91
CA ASP A 72 -18.07 7.76 -26.29
C ASP A 72 -17.09 6.89 -25.50
N THR A 73 -15.93 6.60 -26.09
CA THR A 73 -14.82 5.87 -25.42
C THR A 73 -14.31 6.65 -24.19
N GLU A 74 -14.08 7.96 -24.33
CA GLU A 74 -13.66 8.81 -23.22
C GLU A 74 -14.66 8.76 -22.06
N GLN A 75 -15.97 8.91 -22.37
CA GLN A 75 -17.03 8.87 -21.37
C GLN A 75 -17.13 7.51 -20.68
N GLN A 76 -16.95 6.43 -21.42
CA GLN A 76 -16.96 5.06 -20.87
C GLN A 76 -15.80 4.86 -19.90
N ILE A 77 -14.57 5.26 -20.26
CA ILE A 77 -13.41 5.16 -19.37
C ILE A 77 -13.62 5.96 -18.09
N LYS A 78 -14.08 7.21 -18.20
CA LYS A 78 -14.38 8.05 -17.04
C LYS A 78 -15.44 7.41 -16.12
N LYS A 79 -16.44 6.78 -16.70
CA LYS A 79 -17.49 6.07 -15.95
C LYS A 79 -16.90 4.85 -15.21
N SER A 80 -16.06 4.06 -15.86
CA SER A 80 -15.38 2.91 -15.24
C SER A 80 -14.47 3.34 -14.10
N LEU A 81 -13.63 4.35 -14.30
CA LEU A 81 -12.76 4.89 -13.25
C LEU A 81 -13.53 5.40 -12.05
N LYS A 82 -14.64 6.12 -12.28
CA LYS A 82 -15.52 6.58 -11.18
C LYS A 82 -16.12 5.42 -10.40
N ALA A 83 -16.55 4.35 -11.08
CA ALA A 83 -17.09 3.16 -10.44
C ALA A 83 -16.03 2.39 -9.65
N ILE A 84 -14.82 2.23 -10.21
CA ILE A 84 -13.66 1.61 -9.53
C ILE A 84 -13.34 2.39 -8.23
N ASN A 85 -13.21 3.72 -8.32
CA ASN A 85 -12.88 4.54 -7.15
C ASN A 85 -13.95 4.46 -6.06
N LYS A 86 -15.22 4.43 -6.43
CA LYS A 86 -16.33 4.28 -5.48
C LYS A 86 -16.29 2.91 -4.77
N LEU A 87 -16.03 1.84 -5.51
CA LEU A 87 -15.89 0.51 -4.92
C LEU A 87 -14.66 0.45 -4.00
N ASN A 88 -13.54 1.00 -4.45
CA ASN A 88 -12.31 1.05 -3.66
C ASN A 88 -12.50 1.80 -2.34
N GLU A 89 -13.20 2.92 -2.36
CA GLU A 89 -13.52 3.68 -1.14
C GLU A 89 -14.36 2.86 -0.15
N SER A 90 -15.33 2.09 -0.63
CA SER A 90 -16.12 1.20 0.21
C SER A 90 -15.27 0.05 0.78
N TYR A 91 -14.54 -0.63 -0.08
CA TYR A 91 -13.73 -1.79 0.30
C TYR A 91 -12.53 -1.44 1.19
N SER A 92 -12.00 -0.21 1.06
CA SER A 92 -10.94 0.26 1.95
C SER A 92 -11.39 0.36 3.41
N LYS A 93 -12.65 0.73 3.65
CA LYS A 93 -13.22 0.75 5.01
C LYS A 93 -13.34 -0.66 5.56
N GLU A 94 -13.93 -1.57 4.78
CA GLU A 94 -14.05 -2.98 5.15
C GLU A 94 -12.67 -3.61 5.42
N TYR A 95 -11.67 -3.31 4.56
CA TYR A 95 -10.31 -3.79 4.74
C TYR A 95 -9.69 -3.30 6.06
N THR A 96 -9.84 -2.02 6.38
CA THR A 96 -9.32 -1.46 7.63
C THR A 96 -9.96 -2.13 8.84
N GLU A 97 -11.27 -2.33 8.83
CA GLU A 97 -12.00 -3.01 9.91
C GLU A 97 -11.57 -4.49 10.05
N ALA A 98 -11.35 -5.18 8.93
CA ALA A 98 -10.88 -6.57 8.92
C ALA A 98 -9.45 -6.67 9.48
N VAL A 99 -8.55 -5.76 9.08
CA VAL A 99 -7.17 -5.66 9.62
C VAL A 99 -7.20 -5.45 11.12
N ASP A 100 -7.94 -4.46 11.60
CA ASP A 100 -8.05 -4.14 13.03
C ASP A 100 -8.61 -5.32 13.83
N THR A 101 -9.54 -6.06 13.24
CA THR A 101 -10.12 -7.25 13.87
C THR A 101 -9.09 -8.37 13.99
N VAL A 102 -8.38 -8.68 12.91
CA VAL A 102 -7.33 -9.71 12.92
C VAL A 102 -6.21 -9.36 13.90
N PHE A 103 -5.77 -8.09 13.96
CA PHE A 103 -4.74 -7.69 14.91
C PHE A 103 -5.21 -7.76 16.37
N ARG A 104 -6.46 -7.40 16.67
CA ARG A 104 -7.04 -7.58 18.02
C ARG A 104 -7.10 -9.06 18.42
N GLU A 105 -7.45 -9.95 17.50
CA GLU A 105 -7.44 -11.38 17.77
C GLU A 105 -6.02 -11.93 17.98
N LEU A 106 -5.01 -11.43 17.23
CA LEU A 106 -3.61 -11.76 17.45
C LEU A 106 -3.14 -11.36 18.85
N GLU A 107 -3.59 -10.22 19.39
CA GLU A 107 -3.26 -9.79 20.75
C GLU A 107 -3.77 -10.80 21.82
N VAL A 108 -4.93 -11.40 21.61
CA VAL A 108 -5.44 -12.48 22.48
C VAL A 108 -4.45 -13.66 22.51
N HIS A 109 -3.79 -13.92 21.39
CA HIS A 109 -2.76 -14.94 21.27
C HIS A 109 -1.34 -14.44 21.63
N LYS A 110 -1.23 -13.25 22.26
CA LYS A 110 0.02 -12.62 22.72
C LYS A 110 0.96 -12.24 21.56
N VAL A 111 0.44 -12.06 20.36
CA VAL A 111 1.15 -11.50 19.21
C VAL A 111 0.70 -10.07 19.02
N ARG A 112 1.61 -9.11 19.18
CA ARG A 112 1.32 -7.68 19.11
C ARG A 112 2.20 -6.99 18.09
N LEU A 113 1.59 -6.16 17.26
CA LEU A 113 2.31 -5.19 16.44
C LEU A 113 2.49 -3.92 17.28
N LEU A 114 3.75 -3.55 17.53
CA LEU A 114 4.09 -2.38 18.34
C LEU A 114 4.75 -1.32 17.45
N ASN A 115 4.46 -0.06 17.74
CA ASN A 115 5.22 1.06 17.22
C ASN A 115 6.34 1.45 18.21
N GLU A 116 7.19 2.40 17.83
CA GLU A 116 8.35 2.84 18.61
C GLU A 116 7.99 3.37 20.01
N ASP A 117 6.82 4.00 20.16
CA ASP A 117 6.37 4.57 21.44
C ASP A 117 5.88 3.50 22.42
N GLN A 118 5.54 2.32 21.93
CA GLN A 118 4.99 1.20 22.71
C GLN A 118 6.06 0.22 23.18
N LEU A 119 7.32 0.46 22.81
CA LEU A 119 8.44 -0.41 23.16
C LEU A 119 8.87 -0.17 24.61
N ASN A 120 9.14 -1.25 25.34
CA ASN A 120 9.82 -1.18 26.64
C ASN A 120 11.34 -1.00 26.45
N ASP A 121 12.06 -0.77 27.55
CA ASP A 121 13.50 -0.47 27.50
C ASP A 121 14.32 -1.65 26.95
N GLU A 122 13.99 -2.89 27.31
CA GLU A 122 14.65 -4.11 26.81
C GLU A 122 14.44 -4.25 25.28
N GLN A 123 13.23 -3.99 24.78
CA GLN A 123 12.93 -4.02 23.35
C GLN A 123 13.66 -2.91 22.60
N LYS A 124 13.76 -1.72 23.17
CA LYS A 124 14.54 -0.61 22.58
C LYS A 124 16.02 -0.94 22.50
N GLU A 125 16.58 -1.51 23.54
CA GLU A 125 17.99 -1.96 23.56
C GLU A 125 18.23 -3.01 22.50
N PHE A 126 17.39 -4.05 22.43
CA PHE A 126 17.47 -5.08 21.39
C PHE A 126 17.42 -4.51 19.97
N LEU A 127 16.44 -3.62 19.69
CA LEU A 127 16.30 -3.01 18.36
C LEU A 127 17.48 -2.09 18.02
N THR A 128 18.01 -1.37 19.00
CA THR A 128 19.21 -0.53 18.83
C THR A 128 20.41 -1.40 18.42
N GLN A 129 20.64 -2.48 19.14
CA GLN A 129 21.71 -3.42 18.80
C GLN A 129 21.50 -4.06 17.43
N PHE A 130 20.28 -4.52 17.13
CA PHE A 130 19.92 -5.08 15.84
C PHE A 130 20.15 -4.09 14.68
N PHE A 131 19.82 -2.81 14.88
CA PHE A 131 20.07 -1.76 13.89
C PHE A 131 21.56 -1.67 13.56
N TYR A 132 22.41 -1.53 14.59
CA TYR A 132 23.86 -1.41 14.38
C TYR A 132 24.48 -2.66 13.76
N ASP A 133 24.04 -3.85 14.16
CA ASP A 133 24.61 -5.10 13.68
C ASP A 133 24.16 -5.48 12.27
N LYS A 134 22.94 -5.10 11.86
CA LYS A 134 22.31 -5.62 10.66
C LYS A 134 21.89 -4.56 9.64
N LEU A 135 21.53 -3.38 10.08
CA LEU A 135 20.85 -2.38 9.22
C LEU A 135 21.68 -1.12 8.98
N ASN A 136 22.61 -0.77 9.86
CA ASN A 136 23.35 0.48 9.77
C ASN A 136 24.06 0.68 8.41
N GLY A 137 24.63 -0.39 7.86
CA GLY A 137 25.26 -0.37 6.53
C GLY A 137 24.29 -0.33 5.34
N SER A 138 22.99 -0.48 5.58
CA SER A 138 21.94 -0.46 4.54
C SER A 138 21.18 0.85 4.50
N VAL A 139 21.41 1.76 5.44
CA VAL A 139 20.76 3.08 5.50
C VAL A 139 21.66 4.10 4.81
N ASN A 140 21.23 4.59 3.66
CA ASN A 140 21.97 5.59 2.89
C ASN A 140 21.21 6.91 2.93
N PRO A 141 21.66 7.93 3.67
CA PRO A 141 21.04 9.25 3.64
C PRO A 141 21.30 9.92 2.28
N ILE A 142 20.26 10.53 1.74
CA ILE A 142 20.31 11.28 0.49
C ILE A 142 19.80 12.70 0.81
N TRP A 143 20.55 13.73 0.41
CA TRP A 143 20.10 15.10 0.55
C TRP A 143 19.09 15.43 -0.54
N LEU A 144 17.92 15.98 -0.18
CA LEU A 144 16.89 16.33 -1.17
C LEU A 144 17.36 17.35 -2.21
N ASN A 145 18.29 18.23 -1.84
CA ASN A 145 18.88 19.20 -2.75
C ASN A 145 19.92 18.59 -3.71
N GLU A 146 20.31 17.34 -3.54
CA GLU A 146 21.18 16.57 -4.43
C GLU A 146 20.38 15.69 -5.40
N ILE A 147 19.06 15.65 -5.25
CA ILE A 147 18.18 14.90 -6.14
C ILE A 147 17.70 15.85 -7.24
N ASP A 148 18.30 15.76 -8.41
CA ASP A 148 17.88 16.54 -9.58
C ASP A 148 16.54 16.06 -10.14
N ASP A 149 16.26 14.78 -10.06
CA ASP A 149 15.02 14.14 -10.54
C ASP A 149 14.51 13.07 -9.55
N LEU A 150 13.32 13.29 -9.01
CA LEU A 150 12.66 12.33 -8.11
C LEU A 150 12.39 10.96 -8.75
N SER A 151 12.40 10.88 -10.08
CA SER A 151 12.27 9.59 -10.78
C SER A 151 13.47 8.64 -10.58
N THR A 152 14.57 9.13 -10.02
CA THR A 152 15.73 8.31 -9.65
C THR A 152 15.50 7.48 -8.38
N LEU A 153 14.47 7.82 -7.58
CA LEU A 153 14.09 7.03 -6.42
C LEU A 153 13.47 5.70 -6.86
N GLU A 154 13.89 4.61 -6.23
CA GLU A 154 13.43 3.27 -6.58
C GLU A 154 11.99 3.03 -6.10
N ASP A 155 11.18 2.42 -6.96
CA ASP A 155 9.85 1.95 -6.58
C ASP A 155 9.92 0.83 -5.53
N ASN A 156 8.86 0.72 -4.71
CA ASN A 156 8.74 -0.29 -3.64
C ASN A 156 9.84 -0.22 -2.57
N ARG A 157 10.42 0.96 -2.34
CA ARG A 157 11.32 1.25 -1.22
C ARG A 157 10.64 2.13 -0.19
N ILE A 158 11.04 2.00 1.05
CA ILE A 158 10.61 2.88 2.13
C ILE A 158 11.63 4.01 2.25
N TYR A 159 11.14 5.24 2.15
CA TYR A 159 11.94 6.45 2.34
C TYR A 159 11.43 7.20 3.57
N LEU A 160 12.33 7.64 4.41
CA LEU A 160 12.02 8.48 5.56
C LEU A 160 12.53 9.90 5.27
N ALA A 161 11.61 10.85 5.17
CA ALA A 161 11.97 12.27 5.07
C ALA A 161 12.23 12.82 6.47
N VAL A 162 13.43 13.40 6.66
CA VAL A 162 13.83 14.00 7.94
C VAL A 162 14.12 15.47 7.72
N GLU A 163 13.40 16.34 8.39
CA GLU A 163 13.72 17.76 8.45
C GLU A 163 14.72 18.01 9.57
N LYS A 164 15.81 18.70 9.27
CA LYS A 164 16.87 18.97 10.20
C LYS A 164 16.97 20.44 10.52
N ALA A 165 17.01 20.80 11.82
CA ALA A 165 17.28 22.17 12.24
C ALA A 165 18.68 22.64 11.83
N GLU A 166 18.84 23.92 11.55
CA GLU A 166 20.10 24.47 10.99
C GLU A 166 21.34 24.25 11.86
N ASP A 167 21.18 24.23 13.17
CA ASP A 167 22.28 24.05 14.14
C ASP A 167 22.90 22.65 14.10
N ASP A 168 22.19 21.66 13.58
CA ASP A 168 22.66 20.29 13.52
C ASP A 168 23.39 19.91 12.21
N LYS A 169 23.36 20.77 11.18
CA LYS A 169 23.98 20.48 9.87
C LYS A 169 25.48 20.19 9.98
N LYS A 170 26.20 20.88 10.85
CA LYS A 170 27.65 20.72 11.05
C LYS A 170 28.02 19.39 11.74
N ASN A 171 27.15 18.87 12.60
CA ASN A 171 27.43 17.67 13.37
C ASN A 171 27.23 16.37 12.60
N LEU A 172 26.34 16.35 11.59
CA LEU A 172 26.12 15.16 10.78
C LEU A 172 27.22 14.97 9.72
N GLN A 173 27.66 16.04 9.10
CA GLN A 173 28.77 16.00 8.15
C GLN A 173 30.02 15.38 8.81
N HIS A 174 30.29 15.80 10.06
CA HIS A 174 31.44 15.27 10.84
C HIS A 174 31.29 13.79 11.23
N LYS A 175 30.04 13.31 11.44
CA LYS A 175 29.78 11.89 11.76
C LYS A 175 29.82 10.99 10.54
N LEU A 176 29.42 11.47 9.38
CA LEU A 176 29.50 10.74 8.10
C LEU A 176 30.95 10.60 7.64
N ASP A 177 31.74 11.69 7.76
CA ASP A 177 33.16 11.68 7.41
C ASP A 177 34.00 10.80 8.35
N SER A 178 33.60 10.65 9.61
CA SER A 178 34.28 9.80 10.59
C SER A 178 33.93 8.30 10.50
N SER A 179 32.87 7.93 9.78
CA SER A 179 32.45 6.53 9.56
C SER A 179 33.10 5.90 8.31
N HIS A 180 33.84 6.68 7.53
CA HIS A 180 34.57 6.25 6.33
C HIS A 180 36.10 6.27 6.52
N SER A 181 36.58 6.41 7.75
CA SER A 181 37.96 6.27 8.18
C SER A 181 38.10 5.03 9.07
#